data_37e1756d0591d3fc9ddbdc868fd99a41
#
_entry.id   37e1756d0591d3fc9ddbdc868fd99a41
#
_cell.length_a   1.000
_cell.length_b   1.000
_cell.length_c   1.000
_cell.angle_alpha   90.00
_cell.angle_beta   90.00
_cell.angle_gamma   90.00
#
_symmetry.space_group_name_H-M   'P 1'
#
loop_
_entity.id
_entity.type
_entity.pdbx_description
1 polymer ?
#
loop_
_entity_poly.entity_id
_entity_poly.type
_entity_poly.pdbx_seq_one_letter_code
_entity_poly.pdbx_strand_id
1 'polypeptide(L)'
;AERNLGQILRDDFSAYRDELLISTKAGYDMWPGPYGNWGSRKYLIASLDASLKRLGLDYVDIFYHHRMDPETPLEETMGALDSIVKSGKALYVGLSNYDGPTLERACAILNDLKCPFIINQNRYSIFDRTIEKNGLKDTARRLQRGIIAFSPLAQGMLTDRYLNGIPADSRIATDGRFLKETALTPER
;
A
#
# COMPACT_ATOMS: atom_id res chain seq x y z
N ALA A 1 -5.50 -4.14 12.71
CA ALA A 1 -5.01 -2.77 12.55
C ALA A 1 -6.18 -1.77 12.42
N GLU A 2 -7.06 -1.84 11.38
CA GLU A 2 -8.10 -0.83 11.12
C GLU A 2 -9.12 -0.65 12.26
N ARG A 3 -9.57 -1.73 12.93
CA ARG A 3 -10.46 -1.61 14.10
C ARG A 3 -9.82 -0.84 15.24
N ASN A 4 -8.53 -1.10 15.53
CA ASN A 4 -7.80 -0.39 16.58
C ASN A 4 -7.59 1.09 16.20
N LEU A 5 -7.22 1.34 14.93
CA LEU A 5 -7.10 2.72 14.43
C LEU A 5 -8.45 3.45 14.50
N GLY A 6 -9.54 2.79 14.09
CA GLY A 6 -10.88 3.37 14.19
C GLY A 6 -11.30 3.70 15.62
N GLN A 7 -10.91 2.87 16.59
CA GLN A 7 -11.12 3.18 18.01
C GLN A 7 -10.35 4.44 18.43
N ILE A 8 -9.05 4.50 18.13
CA ILE A 8 -8.19 5.64 18.45
C ILE A 8 -8.71 6.94 17.79
N LEU A 9 -9.12 6.85 16.51
CA LEU A 9 -9.69 8.01 15.80
C LEU A 9 -10.95 8.54 16.48
N ARG A 10 -11.84 7.66 16.96
CA ARG A 10 -13.04 8.09 17.68
C ARG A 10 -12.72 8.69 19.05
N ASP A 11 -11.86 8.02 19.81
CA ASP A 11 -11.66 8.33 21.22
C ASP A 11 -10.70 9.51 21.41
N ASP A 12 -9.64 9.59 20.59
CA ASP A 12 -8.54 10.56 20.81
C ASP A 12 -8.45 11.64 19.73
N PHE A 13 -8.89 11.35 18.50
CA PHE A 13 -8.63 12.20 17.33
C PHE A 13 -9.86 12.64 16.55
N SER A 14 -11.06 12.44 17.07
CA SER A 14 -12.29 12.81 16.37
C SER A 14 -12.35 14.29 15.98
N ALA A 15 -11.84 15.18 16.83
CA ALA A 15 -11.78 16.63 16.59
C ALA A 15 -10.73 17.03 15.52
N TYR A 16 -9.85 16.11 15.15
CA TYR A 16 -8.72 16.39 14.24
C TYR A 16 -8.83 15.64 12.90
N ARG A 17 -10.02 15.06 12.58
CA ARG A 17 -10.18 14.26 11.36
C ARG A 17 -9.73 15.01 10.10
N ASP A 18 -10.04 16.28 10.00
CA ASP A 18 -9.73 17.09 8.83
C ASP A 18 -8.24 17.50 8.73
N GLU A 19 -7.48 17.31 9.80
CA GLU A 19 -6.03 17.54 9.83
C GLU A 19 -5.22 16.25 9.59
N LEU A 20 -5.88 15.08 9.63
CA LEU A 20 -5.23 13.78 9.50
C LEU A 20 -5.34 13.23 8.09
N LEU A 21 -4.24 12.70 7.56
CA LEU A 21 -4.23 11.92 6.32
C LEU A 21 -4.36 10.43 6.65
N ILE A 22 -5.56 9.89 6.47
CA ILE A 22 -5.87 8.48 6.72
C ILE A 22 -5.87 7.72 5.40
N SER A 23 -5.14 6.61 5.35
CA SER A 23 -5.09 5.76 4.16
C SER A 23 -5.34 4.30 4.47
N THR A 24 -5.90 3.58 3.50
CA THR A 24 -6.02 2.12 3.53
C THR A 24 -5.78 1.53 2.14
N LYS A 25 -5.68 0.20 2.07
CA LYS A 25 -5.30 -0.53 0.86
C LYS A 25 -6.13 -1.78 0.67
N ALA A 26 -6.31 -2.20 -0.59
CA ALA A 26 -6.81 -3.51 -0.94
C ALA A 26 -6.00 -4.14 -2.09
N GLY A 27 -5.85 -5.49 -2.10
CA GLY A 27 -5.08 -6.21 -3.10
C GLY A 27 -4.59 -7.59 -2.63
N TYR A 28 -4.79 -7.93 -1.36
CA TYR A 28 -4.47 -9.24 -0.79
C TYR A 28 -5.73 -9.95 -0.29
N ASP A 29 -5.61 -11.23 0.07
CA ASP A 29 -6.72 -12.07 0.51
C ASP A 29 -7.47 -11.45 1.69
N MET A 30 -8.74 -11.16 1.49
CA MET A 30 -9.62 -10.57 2.49
C MET A 30 -10.75 -11.51 2.91
N TRP A 31 -11.23 -12.36 1.98
CA TRP A 31 -12.24 -13.38 2.22
C TRP A 31 -12.14 -14.51 1.18
N PRO A 32 -12.66 -15.72 1.47
CA PRO A 32 -12.69 -16.81 0.50
C PRO A 32 -13.56 -16.50 -0.73
N GLY A 33 -13.13 -16.99 -1.88
CA GLY A 33 -13.88 -16.88 -3.14
C GLY A 33 -13.19 -16.03 -4.22
N PRO A 34 -13.74 -16.01 -5.43
CA PRO A 34 -13.06 -15.43 -6.60
C PRO A 34 -12.91 -13.90 -6.55
N TYR A 35 -13.69 -13.23 -5.72
CA TYR A 35 -13.64 -11.79 -5.55
C TYR A 35 -13.08 -11.36 -4.19
N GLY A 36 -12.30 -12.22 -3.54
CA GLY A 36 -11.70 -11.93 -2.22
C GLY A 36 -10.27 -11.41 -2.27
N ASN A 37 -9.71 -11.17 -3.47
CA ASN A 37 -8.30 -10.85 -3.70
C ASN A 37 -8.09 -9.99 -4.95
N TRP A 38 -6.86 -9.47 -5.14
CA TRP A 38 -6.34 -8.80 -6.33
C TRP A 38 -6.93 -7.43 -6.63
N GLY A 39 -7.36 -7.16 -7.86
CA GLY A 39 -7.66 -5.81 -8.35
C GLY A 39 -9.00 -5.66 -9.08
N SER A 40 -9.87 -6.68 -9.06
CA SER A 40 -11.17 -6.56 -9.72
C SER A 40 -12.01 -5.44 -9.13
N ARG A 41 -12.85 -4.83 -9.96
CA ARG A 41 -13.75 -3.73 -9.57
C ARG A 41 -14.60 -4.08 -8.35
N LYS A 42 -15.20 -5.27 -8.36
CA LYS A 42 -16.05 -5.74 -7.25
C LYS A 42 -15.26 -5.84 -5.95
N TYR A 43 -14.06 -6.43 -6.02
CA TYR A 43 -13.20 -6.60 -4.86
C TYR A 43 -12.75 -5.27 -4.26
N LEU A 44 -12.27 -4.32 -5.08
CA LEU A 44 -11.75 -3.04 -4.59
C LEU A 44 -12.84 -2.21 -3.89
N ILE A 45 -14.04 -2.12 -4.48
CA ILE A 45 -15.16 -1.38 -3.90
C ILE A 45 -15.61 -2.03 -2.58
N ALA A 46 -15.83 -3.35 -2.57
CA ALA A 46 -16.24 -4.07 -1.38
C ALA A 46 -15.19 -4.01 -0.25
N SER A 47 -13.90 -4.07 -0.61
CA SER A 47 -12.80 -3.96 0.36
C SER A 47 -12.75 -2.59 1.02
N LEU A 48 -12.91 -1.51 0.25
CA LEU A 48 -12.97 -0.16 0.81
C LEU A 48 -14.18 0.01 1.73
N ASP A 49 -15.36 -0.46 1.33
CA ASP A 49 -16.57 -0.39 2.17
C ASP A 49 -16.38 -1.12 3.50
N ALA A 50 -15.73 -2.29 3.46
CA ALA A 50 -15.39 -3.04 4.67
C ALA A 50 -14.35 -2.32 5.53
N SER A 51 -13.35 -1.65 4.91
CA SER A 51 -12.34 -0.85 5.61
C SER A 51 -12.96 0.37 6.29
N LEU A 52 -13.81 1.12 5.60
CA LEU A 52 -14.53 2.29 6.15
C LEU A 52 -15.36 1.89 7.37
N LYS A 53 -16.07 0.77 7.30
CA LYS A 53 -16.83 0.23 8.46
C LYS A 53 -15.92 -0.09 9.65
N ARG A 54 -14.75 -0.68 9.42
CA ARG A 54 -13.80 -1.01 10.50
C ARG A 54 -13.14 0.23 11.09
N LEU A 55 -12.88 1.24 10.27
CA LEU A 55 -12.31 2.52 10.68
C LEU A 55 -13.34 3.44 11.35
N GLY A 56 -14.64 3.26 11.05
CA GLY A 56 -15.69 4.16 11.49
C GLY A 56 -15.63 5.52 10.78
N LEU A 57 -15.27 5.52 9.49
CA LEU A 57 -15.11 6.70 8.66
C LEU A 57 -16.02 6.64 7.43
N ASP A 58 -16.43 7.79 6.94
CA ASP A 58 -17.19 7.93 5.69
C ASP A 58 -16.27 7.91 4.47
N TYR A 59 -15.01 8.36 4.62
CA TYR A 59 -14.01 8.38 3.58
C TYR A 59 -12.59 8.22 4.13
N VAL A 60 -11.66 7.85 3.25
CA VAL A 60 -10.21 7.93 3.49
C VAL A 60 -9.59 8.98 2.60
N ASP A 61 -8.45 9.54 3.00
CA ASP A 61 -7.74 10.52 2.18
C ASP A 61 -7.08 9.85 0.99
N ILE A 62 -6.45 8.68 1.18
CA ILE A 62 -5.82 7.94 0.10
C ILE A 62 -6.24 6.47 0.15
N PHE A 63 -6.78 5.97 -0.97
CA PHE A 63 -7.02 4.54 -1.15
C PHE A 63 -6.00 3.95 -2.12
N TYR A 64 -5.29 2.89 -1.69
CA TYR A 64 -4.27 2.24 -2.50
C TYR A 64 -4.75 0.93 -3.12
N HIS A 65 -4.46 0.72 -4.41
CA HIS A 65 -4.35 -0.63 -4.94
C HIS A 65 -2.99 -1.23 -4.53
N HIS A 66 -3.03 -2.32 -3.75
CA HIS A 66 -1.89 -2.77 -2.95
C HIS A 66 -0.79 -3.46 -3.76
N ARG A 67 -1.13 -4.06 -4.89
CA ARG A 67 -0.19 -4.73 -5.80
C ARG A 67 -0.78 -4.89 -7.20
N MET A 68 0.09 -5.01 -8.21
CA MET A 68 -0.34 -5.32 -9.57
C MET A 68 -1.14 -6.64 -9.59
N ASP A 69 -2.23 -6.65 -10.35
CA ASP A 69 -3.03 -7.83 -10.61
C ASP A 69 -2.69 -8.36 -12.01
N PRO A 70 -2.18 -9.59 -12.15
CA PRO A 70 -1.81 -10.14 -13.46
C PRO A 70 -3.02 -10.59 -14.29
N GLU A 71 -4.20 -10.77 -13.70
CA GLU A 71 -5.37 -11.37 -14.35
C GLU A 71 -6.46 -10.35 -14.70
N THR A 72 -6.60 -9.29 -13.87
CA THR A 72 -7.57 -8.23 -14.14
C THR A 72 -6.99 -7.19 -15.09
N PRO A 73 -7.70 -6.81 -16.17
CA PRO A 73 -7.27 -5.71 -17.03
C PRO A 73 -6.99 -4.44 -16.22
N LEU A 74 -5.87 -3.78 -16.55
CA LEU A 74 -5.45 -2.57 -15.80
C LEU A 74 -6.52 -1.48 -15.84
N GLU A 75 -7.22 -1.37 -16.96
CA GLU A 75 -8.32 -0.44 -17.19
C GLU A 75 -9.48 -0.65 -16.21
N GLU A 76 -9.81 -1.90 -15.88
CA GLU A 76 -10.84 -2.24 -14.90
C GLU A 76 -10.42 -1.79 -13.50
N THR A 77 -9.18 -2.11 -13.10
CA THR A 77 -8.63 -1.72 -11.81
C THR A 77 -8.59 -0.19 -11.66
N MET A 78 -8.08 0.53 -12.67
CA MET A 78 -8.02 1.99 -12.64
C MET A 78 -9.41 2.62 -12.67
N GLY A 79 -10.34 2.06 -13.46
CA GLY A 79 -11.75 2.48 -13.48
C GLY A 79 -12.49 2.23 -12.16
N ALA A 80 -12.09 1.21 -11.40
CA ALA A 80 -12.60 0.98 -10.05
C ALA A 80 -12.12 2.07 -9.07
N LEU A 81 -10.83 2.42 -9.12
CA LEU A 81 -10.26 3.50 -8.31
C LEU A 81 -10.92 4.85 -8.61
N ASP A 82 -11.13 5.16 -9.89
CA ASP A 82 -11.85 6.36 -10.32
C ASP A 82 -13.29 6.41 -9.76
N SER A 83 -14.00 5.29 -9.82
CA SER A 83 -15.35 5.19 -9.26
C SER A 83 -15.39 5.38 -7.75
N ILE A 84 -14.39 4.90 -7.03
CA ILE A 84 -14.21 5.10 -5.59
C ILE A 84 -14.06 6.59 -5.27
N VAL A 85 -13.21 7.30 -6.01
CA VAL A 85 -13.03 8.75 -5.83
C VAL A 85 -14.32 9.51 -6.15
N LYS A 86 -14.95 9.22 -7.29
CA LYS A 86 -16.21 9.85 -7.69
C LYS A 86 -17.37 9.61 -6.72
N SER A 87 -17.34 8.50 -5.98
CA SER A 87 -18.31 8.21 -4.91
C SER A 87 -18.04 8.96 -3.60
N GLY A 88 -16.93 9.72 -3.50
CA GLY A 88 -16.55 10.44 -2.29
C GLY A 88 -15.95 9.58 -1.19
N LYS A 89 -15.67 8.28 -1.44
CA LYS A 89 -15.11 7.37 -0.44
C LYS A 89 -13.59 7.45 -0.31
N ALA A 90 -12.92 8.08 -1.26
CA ALA A 90 -11.51 8.45 -1.18
C ALA A 90 -11.29 9.80 -1.88
N LEU A 91 -10.37 10.62 -1.37
CA LEU A 91 -10.02 11.90 -2.00
C LEU A 91 -8.99 11.69 -3.11
N TYR A 92 -8.03 10.81 -2.87
CA TYR A 92 -6.94 10.49 -3.78
C TYR A 92 -6.76 8.98 -3.91
N VAL A 93 -6.13 8.55 -5.00
CA VAL A 93 -5.70 7.17 -5.15
C VAL A 93 -4.18 7.07 -5.12
N GLY A 94 -3.71 5.93 -4.61
CA GLY A 94 -2.33 5.50 -4.63
C GLY A 94 -2.21 4.12 -5.26
N LEU A 95 -1.02 3.79 -5.71
CA LEU A 95 -0.65 2.46 -6.16
C LEU A 95 0.46 1.92 -5.27
N SER A 96 0.63 0.60 -5.24
CA SER A 96 1.68 -0.02 -4.44
C SER A 96 2.25 -1.24 -5.16
N ASN A 97 3.55 -1.46 -5.03
CA ASN A 97 4.26 -2.57 -5.67
C ASN A 97 4.11 -2.63 -7.20
N TYR A 98 3.98 -1.48 -7.85
CA TYR A 98 4.03 -1.35 -9.30
C TYR A 98 5.47 -1.20 -9.77
N ASP A 99 5.76 -1.65 -10.99
CA ASP A 99 6.99 -1.36 -11.71
C ASP A 99 6.84 -0.10 -12.60
N GLY A 100 7.93 0.35 -13.18
CA GLY A 100 7.94 1.56 -14.01
C GLY A 100 6.98 1.50 -15.21
N PRO A 101 7.06 0.48 -16.06
CA PRO A 101 6.18 0.36 -17.22
C PRO A 101 4.68 0.28 -16.86
N THR A 102 4.33 -0.48 -15.83
CA THR A 102 2.93 -0.60 -15.40
C THR A 102 2.43 0.68 -14.73
N LEU A 103 3.29 1.36 -13.96
CA LEU A 103 2.97 2.67 -13.39
C LEU A 103 2.68 3.70 -14.49
N GLU A 104 3.45 3.71 -15.57
CA GLU A 104 3.24 4.63 -16.68
C GLU A 104 1.87 4.43 -17.33
N ARG A 105 1.54 3.16 -17.65
CA ARG A 105 0.23 2.81 -18.21
C ARG A 105 -0.92 3.17 -17.26
N ALA A 106 -0.81 2.84 -15.97
CA ALA A 106 -1.80 3.16 -14.97
C ALA A 106 -2.02 4.67 -14.85
N CYS A 107 -0.93 5.44 -14.85
CA CYS A 107 -0.97 6.90 -14.79
C CYS A 107 -1.66 7.50 -16.02
N ALA A 108 -1.41 6.98 -17.22
CA ALA A 108 -2.10 7.42 -18.43
C ALA A 108 -3.61 7.22 -18.32
N ILE A 109 -4.06 6.01 -17.92
CA ILE A 109 -5.49 5.71 -17.74
C ILE A 109 -6.11 6.63 -16.67
N LEU A 110 -5.47 6.81 -15.52
CA LEU A 110 -5.99 7.65 -14.44
C LEU A 110 -6.05 9.14 -14.85
N ASN A 111 -5.08 9.61 -15.65
CA ASN A 111 -5.11 10.98 -16.20
C ASN A 111 -6.28 11.16 -17.18
N ASP A 112 -6.53 10.21 -18.07
CA ASP A 112 -7.66 10.24 -19.01
C ASP A 112 -9.01 10.26 -18.27
N LEU A 113 -9.12 9.51 -17.17
CA LEU A 113 -10.28 9.49 -16.28
C LEU A 113 -10.40 10.77 -15.40
N LYS A 114 -9.35 11.61 -15.37
CA LYS A 114 -9.19 12.75 -14.45
C LYS A 114 -9.25 12.32 -12.97
N CYS A 115 -8.80 11.11 -12.68
CA CYS A 115 -8.73 10.57 -11.34
C CYS A 115 -7.46 11.07 -10.63
N PRO A 116 -7.55 11.62 -9.42
CA PRO A 116 -6.40 12.22 -8.71
C PRO A 116 -5.47 11.15 -8.14
N PHE A 117 -4.54 10.66 -8.97
CA PHE A 117 -3.46 9.76 -8.58
C PHE A 117 -2.23 10.56 -8.14
N ILE A 118 -1.69 10.29 -6.94
CA ILE A 118 -0.62 11.12 -6.36
C ILE A 118 0.65 10.37 -5.97
N ILE A 119 0.58 9.07 -5.62
CA ILE A 119 1.67 8.40 -4.92
C ILE A 119 1.75 6.90 -5.22
N ASN A 120 2.97 6.36 -5.25
CA ASN A 120 3.21 4.92 -5.31
C ASN A 120 4.00 4.45 -4.08
N GLN A 121 3.57 3.37 -3.42
CA GLN A 121 4.22 2.80 -2.25
C GLN A 121 4.97 1.53 -2.60
N ASN A 122 6.29 1.49 -2.35
CA ASN A 122 7.12 0.33 -2.65
C ASN A 122 8.10 0.03 -1.52
N ARG A 123 8.58 -1.22 -1.47
CA ARG A 123 9.73 -1.55 -0.63
C ARG A 123 10.96 -0.81 -1.15
N TYR A 124 11.65 -0.14 -0.24
CA TYR A 124 12.90 0.53 -0.56
C TYR A 124 13.76 0.70 0.68
N SER A 125 15.00 0.21 0.58
CA SER A 125 16.00 0.33 1.64
C SER A 125 17.40 0.22 1.02
N ILE A 126 18.46 0.30 1.81
CA ILE A 126 19.83 0.04 1.35
C ILE A 126 19.94 -1.40 0.78
N PHE A 127 19.24 -2.37 1.37
CA PHE A 127 19.26 -3.77 0.95
C PHE A 127 18.30 -4.10 -0.20
N ASP A 128 17.26 -3.29 -0.43
CA ASP A 128 16.31 -3.50 -1.52
C ASP A 128 16.22 -2.25 -2.40
N ARG A 129 16.91 -2.32 -3.53
CA ARG A 129 17.00 -1.27 -4.55
C ARG A 129 16.18 -1.61 -5.81
N THR A 130 15.18 -2.47 -5.69
CA THR A 130 14.38 -2.96 -6.83
C THR A 130 13.74 -1.83 -7.63
N ILE A 131 13.24 -0.78 -6.96
CA ILE A 131 12.59 0.36 -7.64
C ILE A 131 13.53 1.19 -8.52
N GLU A 132 14.84 1.07 -8.33
CA GLU A 132 15.83 1.71 -9.20
C GLU A 132 16.08 0.86 -10.46
N LYS A 133 15.95 -0.47 -10.34
CA LYS A 133 16.24 -1.42 -11.42
C LYS A 133 15.04 -1.69 -12.32
N ASN A 134 13.82 -1.63 -11.79
CA ASN A 134 12.58 -1.89 -12.53
C ASN A 134 11.96 -0.63 -13.15
N GLY A 135 12.69 0.50 -13.16
CA GLY A 135 12.28 1.74 -13.77
C GLY A 135 11.26 2.58 -12.98
N LEU A 136 10.77 2.08 -11.81
CA LEU A 136 9.73 2.79 -11.06
C LEU A 136 10.18 4.19 -10.62
N LYS A 137 11.37 4.30 -10.05
CA LYS A 137 11.89 5.58 -9.52
C LYS A 137 11.95 6.65 -10.60
N ASP A 138 12.48 6.31 -11.77
CA ASP A 138 12.62 7.26 -12.88
C ASP A 138 11.25 7.59 -13.50
N THR A 139 10.37 6.61 -13.64
CA THR A 139 9.00 6.82 -14.12
C THR A 139 8.21 7.72 -13.18
N ALA A 140 8.22 7.48 -11.88
CA ALA A 140 7.54 8.30 -10.88
C ALA A 140 8.07 9.76 -10.91
N ARG A 141 9.40 9.95 -11.00
CA ARG A 141 10.04 11.26 -11.14
C ARG A 141 9.55 11.99 -12.39
N ARG A 142 9.58 11.33 -13.54
CA ARG A 142 9.15 11.90 -14.83
C ARG A 142 7.66 12.26 -14.82
N LEU A 143 6.83 11.44 -14.19
CA LEU A 143 5.38 11.65 -14.07
C LEU A 143 5.01 12.57 -12.90
N GLN A 144 5.98 13.07 -12.13
CA GLN A 144 5.78 13.91 -10.95
C GLN A 144 4.85 13.25 -9.91
N ARG A 145 5.05 11.95 -9.66
CA ARG A 145 4.33 11.19 -8.64
C ARG A 145 5.23 10.90 -7.45
N GLY A 146 4.65 10.99 -6.25
CA GLY A 146 5.36 10.70 -5.02
C GLY A 146 5.71 9.21 -4.89
N ILE A 147 6.79 8.93 -4.14
CA ILE A 147 7.12 7.58 -3.69
C ILE A 147 7.15 7.59 -2.18
N ILE A 148 6.47 6.62 -1.56
CA ILE A 148 6.59 6.33 -0.13
C ILE A 148 7.21 4.94 0.04
N ALA A 149 8.22 4.84 0.90
CA ALA A 149 8.92 3.58 1.15
C ALA A 149 8.30 2.82 2.32
N PHE A 150 8.07 1.52 2.14
CA PHE A 150 7.85 0.63 3.28
C PHE A 150 9.10 -0.21 3.56
N SER A 151 9.25 -0.68 4.81
CA SER A 151 10.44 -1.39 5.30
C SER A 151 11.77 -0.66 5.07
N PRO A 152 11.89 0.67 5.30
CA PRO A 152 13.14 1.40 5.08
C PRO A 152 14.28 0.89 5.97
N LEU A 153 13.97 0.35 7.15
CA LEU A 153 14.92 -0.29 8.06
C LEU A 153 15.09 -1.80 7.80
N ALA A 154 14.63 -2.32 6.65
CA ALA A 154 14.73 -3.72 6.28
C ALA A 154 14.26 -4.67 7.41
N GLN A 155 13.10 -4.35 8.03
CA GLN A 155 12.51 -5.09 9.15
C GLN A 155 13.36 -5.11 10.44
N GLY A 156 14.21 -4.13 10.64
CA GLY A 156 15.09 -3.99 11.78
C GLY A 156 16.54 -4.42 11.51
N MET A 157 16.85 -5.02 10.35
CA MET A 157 18.22 -5.38 10.01
C MET A 157 19.15 -4.18 9.84
N LEU A 158 18.65 -3.00 9.57
CA LEU A 158 19.41 -1.74 9.49
C LEU A 158 19.45 -0.99 10.84
N THR A 159 19.25 -1.69 11.93
CA THR A 159 19.43 -1.21 13.29
C THR A 159 20.49 -2.05 14.00
N ASP A 160 20.85 -1.70 15.21
CA ASP A 160 21.77 -2.47 16.07
C ASP A 160 21.17 -3.78 16.60
N ARG A 161 19.87 -4.02 16.38
CA ARG A 161 19.10 -5.10 16.99
C ARG A 161 19.65 -6.49 16.74
N TYR A 162 20.29 -6.73 15.60
CA TYR A 162 20.79 -8.07 15.21
C TYR A 162 22.31 -8.19 15.22
N LEU A 163 23.05 -7.16 15.65
CA LEU A 163 24.52 -7.18 15.67
C LEU A 163 25.11 -8.22 16.62
N ASN A 164 24.40 -8.53 17.71
CA ASN A 164 24.85 -9.47 18.73
C ASN A 164 24.03 -10.78 18.78
N GLY A 165 23.42 -11.16 17.67
CA GLY A 165 22.57 -12.35 17.56
C GLY A 165 21.09 -12.03 17.39
N ILE A 166 20.24 -13.04 17.53
CA ILE A 166 18.78 -12.92 17.33
C ILE A 166 18.10 -12.74 18.69
N PRO A 167 17.56 -11.54 19.01
CA PRO A 167 16.83 -11.32 20.26
C PRO A 167 15.59 -12.20 20.34
N ALA A 168 15.25 -12.70 21.53
CA ALA A 168 14.09 -13.57 21.76
C ALA A 168 12.75 -12.89 21.42
N ASP A 169 12.67 -11.58 21.52
CA ASP A 169 11.50 -10.76 21.18
C ASP A 169 11.52 -10.25 19.73
N SER A 170 12.48 -10.70 18.91
CA SER A 170 12.61 -10.29 17.52
C SER A 170 11.56 -10.94 16.62
N ARG A 171 11.31 -10.34 15.45
CA ARG A 171 10.42 -10.93 14.43
C ARG A 171 10.87 -12.30 13.95
N ILE A 172 12.17 -12.55 13.94
CA ILE A 172 12.73 -13.88 13.58
C ILE A 172 12.30 -14.91 14.61
N ALA A 173 12.47 -14.59 15.89
CA ALA A 173 12.21 -15.54 16.98
C ALA A 173 10.71 -15.75 17.25
N THR A 174 9.86 -14.72 17.01
CA THR A 174 8.45 -14.77 17.39
C THR A 174 7.51 -15.12 16.24
N ASP A 175 7.64 -14.48 15.08
CA ASP A 175 6.73 -14.63 13.93
C ASP A 175 7.38 -15.41 12.76
N GLY A 176 8.61 -15.07 12.40
CA GLY A 176 9.36 -15.74 11.33
C GLY A 176 8.75 -15.65 9.91
N ARG A 177 7.56 -15.09 9.76
CA ARG A 177 6.84 -15.04 8.46
C ARG A 177 7.51 -14.14 7.44
N PHE A 178 7.93 -12.95 7.85
CA PHE A 178 8.42 -11.90 6.95
C PHE A 178 9.93 -11.70 7.03
N LEU A 179 10.55 -12.03 8.17
CA LEU A 179 11.99 -11.99 8.35
C LEU A 179 12.43 -13.35 8.90
N LYS A 180 13.29 -14.02 8.15
CA LYS A 180 13.86 -15.33 8.52
C LYS A 180 15.34 -15.18 8.88
N GLU A 181 15.86 -16.07 9.69
CA GLU A 181 17.27 -16.13 10.05
C GLU A 181 18.20 -16.17 8.83
N THR A 182 17.77 -16.83 7.76
CA THR A 182 18.51 -16.89 6.48
C THR A 182 18.70 -15.53 5.80
N ALA A 183 18.04 -14.49 6.27
CA ALA A 183 18.26 -13.13 5.77
C ALA A 183 19.45 -12.43 6.44
N LEU A 184 19.92 -12.93 7.57
CA LEU A 184 21.09 -12.44 8.29
C LEU A 184 22.34 -13.15 7.74
N THR A 185 22.97 -12.55 6.75
CA THR A 185 24.23 -13.04 6.17
C THR A 185 25.41 -12.19 6.67
N PRO A 186 26.65 -12.68 6.59
CA PRO A 186 27.83 -11.90 6.99
C PRO A 186 27.98 -10.55 6.27
N GLU A 187 27.38 -10.41 5.08
CA GLU A 187 27.42 -9.18 4.28
C GLU A 187 26.29 -8.19 4.64
N ARG A 188 25.36 -8.58 5.51
CA ARG A 188 24.21 -7.77 5.95
C ARG A 188 24.21 -7.55 7.45
#